data_ce911578045a00390cc787458986b638
#
_entry.id   ce911578045a00390cc787458986b638
#
_cell.length_a   1.000
_cell.length_b   1.000
_cell.length_c   1.000
_cell.angle_alpha   90.00
_cell.angle_beta   90.00
_cell.angle_gamma   90.00
#
_symmetry.space_group_name_H-M   'P 1'
#
loop_
_entity.id
_entity.type
_entity.pdbx_description
1 polymer ?
#
loop_
_entity_poly.entity_id
_entity_poly.type
_entity_poly.pdbx_seq_one_letter_code
_entity_poly.pdbx_strand_id
1 'polypeptide(L)'
;MYISFNLYKMNFKIIVATDVNRGIGLFKNNLFTIPWKNSIDMKFFKDTTSCKLGKTAVIMGRNTYQSLPVKKLPDRTNIVLTSNPSLIECSDVICYPSLDSALKYCASNKLKPYVIGGAKVYEEALNDYRLEAILWNIITETNEECNIHFPISFKEAQKKFNLDSNYELSELIHNDVQFYKFDNVSSNLNETKYLEKLKEILTEGDERQTRNSITKSIFGERLV
;
A
#
# COMPACT_ATOMS: atom_id res chain seq x y z
N MET A 1 9.67 -25.78 20.78
CA MET A 1 9.64 -25.22 19.43
C MET A 1 9.02 -23.83 19.57
N TYR A 2 9.84 -22.80 19.62
CA TYR A 2 9.34 -21.43 19.74
C TYR A 2 8.69 -21.06 18.40
N ILE A 3 7.36 -20.93 18.40
CA ILE A 3 6.69 -20.24 17.30
C ILE A 3 7.01 -18.76 17.54
N SER A 4 8.03 -18.24 16.87
CA SER A 4 8.21 -16.80 16.77
C SER A 4 7.07 -16.30 15.90
N PHE A 5 5.95 -15.92 16.52
CA PHE A 5 4.95 -15.10 15.88
C PHE A 5 5.66 -13.85 15.40
N ASN A 6 5.73 -13.73 14.11
CA ASN A 6 6.29 -12.55 13.45
C ASN A 6 5.33 -11.38 13.73
N LEU A 7 5.50 -10.74 14.89
CA LEU A 7 4.70 -9.63 15.44
C LEU A 7 4.81 -8.34 14.59
N TYR A 8 5.41 -8.42 13.41
CA TYR A 8 5.54 -7.29 12.50
C TYR A 8 4.69 -7.48 11.24
N LYS A 9 3.35 -7.57 11.44
CA LYS A 9 2.44 -7.39 10.31
C LYS A 9 2.51 -5.93 9.88
N MET A 10 3.40 -5.61 8.94
CA MET A 10 3.49 -4.28 8.37
C MET A 10 2.40 -4.12 7.33
N ASN A 11 1.33 -3.42 7.68
CA ASN A 11 0.30 -3.04 6.73
C ASN A 11 0.80 -1.90 5.84
N PHE A 12 0.29 -1.82 4.63
CA PHE A 12 0.61 -0.78 3.66
C PHE A 12 -0.66 -0.24 2.99
N LYS A 13 -0.53 0.93 2.37
CA LYS A 13 -1.61 1.53 1.58
C LYS A 13 -1.20 1.61 0.11
N ILE A 14 -2.18 1.48 -0.77
CA ILE A 14 -2.05 1.90 -2.17
C ILE A 14 -2.47 3.37 -2.24
N ILE A 15 -1.73 4.17 -3.01
CA ILE A 15 -2.14 5.50 -3.43
C ILE A 15 -2.05 5.56 -4.94
N VAL A 16 -3.15 5.93 -5.59
CA VAL A 16 -3.25 5.92 -7.05
C VAL A 16 -4.13 7.07 -7.53
N ALA A 17 -3.70 7.73 -8.59
CA ALA A 17 -4.54 8.61 -9.40
C ALA A 17 -4.84 7.90 -10.72
N THR A 18 -6.10 7.95 -11.16
CA THR A 18 -6.55 7.41 -12.44
C THR A 18 -7.38 8.43 -13.19
N ASP A 19 -7.48 8.29 -14.50
CA ASP A 19 -8.59 8.90 -15.23
C ASP A 19 -9.91 8.15 -14.97
N VAL A 20 -11.00 8.60 -15.56
CA VAL A 20 -12.32 7.98 -15.45
C VAL A 20 -12.36 6.55 -16.02
N ASN A 21 -11.43 6.20 -16.90
CA ASN A 21 -11.29 4.90 -17.54
C ASN A 21 -10.25 4.00 -16.85
N ARG A 22 -9.82 4.34 -15.64
CA ARG A 22 -8.78 3.66 -14.87
C ARG A 22 -7.37 3.82 -15.42
N GLY A 23 -7.16 4.71 -16.36
CA GLY A 23 -5.84 5.01 -16.90
C GLY A 23 -4.92 5.54 -15.79
N ILE A 24 -3.69 5.02 -15.73
CA ILE A 24 -2.65 5.45 -14.79
C ILE A 24 -1.40 5.94 -15.50
N GLY A 25 -1.37 5.84 -16.80
CA GLY A 25 -0.23 6.27 -17.59
C GLY A 25 -0.33 5.94 -19.07
N LEU A 26 0.58 6.53 -19.80
CA LEU A 26 0.75 6.34 -21.24
C LEU A 26 2.17 5.83 -21.52
N PHE A 27 2.27 4.73 -22.27
CA PHE A 27 3.53 4.26 -22.83
C PHE A 27 3.53 4.54 -24.33
N LYS A 28 4.39 5.47 -24.75
CA LYS A 28 4.52 5.89 -26.15
C LYS A 28 5.98 6.23 -26.44
N ASN A 29 6.50 5.85 -27.61
CA ASN A 29 7.88 6.13 -28.01
C ASN A 29 8.95 5.68 -26.97
N ASN A 30 8.77 4.51 -26.36
CA ASN A 30 9.61 3.95 -25.30
C ASN A 30 9.68 4.80 -24.02
N LEU A 31 8.74 5.71 -23.81
CA LEU A 31 8.63 6.54 -22.62
C LEU A 31 7.33 6.25 -21.87
N PHE A 32 7.45 6.19 -20.54
CA PHE A 32 6.32 6.14 -19.63
C PHE A 32 6.04 7.56 -19.13
N THR A 33 4.80 8.01 -19.26
CA THR A 33 4.36 9.34 -18.82
C THR A 33 3.02 9.24 -18.11
N ILE A 34 2.75 10.19 -17.21
CA ILE A 34 1.40 10.45 -16.69
C ILE A 34 0.82 11.55 -17.56
N PRO A 35 -0.30 11.33 -18.29
CA PRO A 35 -0.77 12.26 -19.32
C PRO A 35 -1.49 13.50 -18.75
N TRP A 36 -1.58 13.64 -17.44
CA TRP A 36 -2.15 14.82 -16.79
C TRP A 36 -1.18 15.49 -15.85
N LYS A 37 -1.43 16.76 -15.58
CA LYS A 37 -0.78 17.53 -14.52
C LYS A 37 -1.88 18.15 -13.66
N ASN A 38 -2.18 17.54 -12.54
CA ASN A 38 -3.15 18.05 -11.60
C ASN A 38 -2.46 18.45 -10.29
N SER A 39 -2.51 19.73 -9.95
CA SER A 39 -1.80 20.28 -8.79
C SER A 39 -2.40 19.81 -7.47
N ILE A 40 -3.71 19.51 -7.47
CA ILE A 40 -4.46 19.07 -6.30
C ILE A 40 -4.09 17.63 -5.97
N ASP A 41 -4.10 16.75 -6.97
CA ASP A 41 -3.64 15.37 -6.83
C ASP A 41 -2.17 15.32 -6.37
N MET A 42 -1.31 16.12 -7.00
CA MET A 42 0.11 16.19 -6.63
C MET A 42 0.32 16.69 -5.20
N LYS A 43 -0.48 17.65 -4.75
CA LYS A 43 -0.45 18.12 -3.36
C LYS A 43 -0.91 17.03 -2.42
N PHE A 44 -2.05 16.38 -2.69
CA PHE A 44 -2.56 15.27 -1.91
C PHE A 44 -1.53 14.13 -1.80
N PHE A 45 -0.96 13.72 -2.94
CA PHE A 45 0.09 12.69 -2.98
C PHE A 45 1.29 13.06 -2.10
N LYS A 46 1.77 14.30 -2.23
CA LYS A 46 2.89 14.80 -1.43
C LYS A 46 2.55 14.80 0.06
N ASP A 47 1.43 15.40 0.45
CA ASP A 47 1.06 15.57 1.86
C ASP A 47 0.79 14.21 2.54
N THR A 48 0.22 13.25 1.79
CA THR A 48 -0.06 11.90 2.29
C THR A 48 1.19 11.05 2.45
N THR A 49 2.13 11.12 1.52
CA THR A 49 3.27 10.20 1.46
C THR A 49 4.57 10.75 2.03
N SER A 50 4.68 12.08 2.27
CA SER A 50 5.88 12.68 2.85
C SER A 50 5.80 12.81 4.36
N CYS A 51 6.96 12.69 5.01
CA CYS A 51 7.09 12.92 6.44
C CYS A 51 8.48 13.49 6.73
N LYS A 52 8.54 14.71 7.27
CA LYS A 52 9.82 15.38 7.61
C LYS A 52 10.73 14.55 8.52
N LEU A 53 10.16 13.63 9.29
CA LEU A 53 10.92 12.70 10.13
C LEU A 53 11.39 11.45 9.37
N GLY A 54 11.18 11.36 8.05
CA GLY A 54 11.60 10.23 7.21
C GLY A 54 10.93 8.89 7.55
N LYS A 55 9.77 8.91 8.21
CA LYS A 55 9.06 7.68 8.66
C LYS A 55 8.07 7.11 7.63
N THR A 56 8.16 7.54 6.40
CA THR A 56 7.34 7.02 5.29
C THR A 56 8.23 6.43 4.21
N ALA A 57 7.71 5.45 3.48
CA ALA A 57 8.33 4.87 2.31
C ALA A 57 7.36 4.85 1.14
N VAL A 58 7.85 5.10 -0.06
CA VAL A 58 7.13 4.88 -1.30
C VAL A 58 7.75 3.70 -2.03
N ILE A 59 6.90 2.76 -2.46
CA ILE A 59 7.30 1.52 -3.14
C ILE A 59 6.75 1.58 -4.56
N MET A 60 7.62 1.45 -5.55
CA MET A 60 7.27 1.57 -6.96
C MET A 60 8.05 0.58 -7.82
N GLY A 61 7.50 0.22 -8.97
CA GLY A 61 8.22 -0.51 -9.99
C GLY A 61 9.21 0.36 -10.75
N ARG A 62 10.20 -0.26 -11.41
CA ARG A 62 11.23 0.45 -12.18
C ARG A 62 10.66 1.43 -13.22
N ASN A 63 9.64 1.05 -13.98
CA ASN A 63 9.07 1.93 -15.01
C ASN A 63 8.45 3.19 -14.40
N THR A 64 7.77 3.06 -13.27
CA THR A 64 7.25 4.21 -12.51
C THR A 64 8.38 5.10 -12.02
N TYR A 65 9.44 4.51 -11.46
CA TYR A 65 10.63 5.26 -11.08
C TYR A 65 11.25 6.05 -12.26
N GLN A 66 11.37 5.42 -13.41
CA GLN A 66 11.93 6.05 -14.61
C GLN A 66 11.06 7.20 -15.14
N SER A 67 9.74 7.13 -14.95
CA SER A 67 8.78 8.18 -15.36
C SER A 67 8.73 9.38 -14.42
N LEU A 68 9.31 9.28 -13.20
CA LEU A 68 9.30 10.39 -12.27
C LEU A 68 10.14 11.57 -12.80
N PRO A 69 9.61 12.81 -12.65
CA PRO A 69 10.35 14.02 -13.06
C PRO A 69 11.61 14.26 -12.20
N VAL A 70 11.64 13.69 -11.01
CA VAL A 70 12.78 13.73 -10.08
C VAL A 70 13.18 12.32 -9.69
N LYS A 71 14.48 12.02 -9.62
CA LYS A 71 14.97 10.67 -9.33
C LYS A 71 14.83 10.24 -7.87
N LYS A 72 14.44 11.15 -7.00
CA LYS A 72 14.15 10.86 -5.59
C LYS A 72 13.04 11.79 -5.11
N LEU A 73 11.98 11.21 -4.60
CA LEU A 73 10.92 11.96 -3.95
C LEU A 73 11.39 12.35 -2.54
N PRO A 74 11.43 13.66 -2.20
CA PRO A 74 11.97 14.14 -0.92
C PRO A 74 11.11 13.72 0.27
N ASP A 75 11.70 13.77 1.47
CA ASP A 75 11.05 13.55 2.77
C ASP A 75 10.42 12.15 2.94
N ARG A 76 10.94 11.16 2.20
CA ARG A 76 10.50 9.75 2.28
C ARG A 76 11.57 8.80 1.75
N THR A 77 11.53 7.56 2.23
CA THR A 77 12.37 6.49 1.69
C THR A 77 11.80 6.05 0.34
N ASN A 78 12.64 6.06 -0.70
CA ASN A 78 12.26 5.62 -2.04
C ASN A 78 12.72 4.18 -2.26
N ILE A 79 11.78 3.29 -2.56
CA ILE A 79 12.04 1.87 -2.78
C ILE A 79 11.57 1.49 -4.18
N VAL A 80 12.48 0.92 -4.97
CA VAL A 80 12.20 0.47 -6.34
C VAL A 80 12.23 -1.05 -6.40
N LEU A 81 11.14 -1.64 -6.90
CA LEU A 81 11.05 -3.05 -7.17
C LEU A 81 11.68 -3.37 -8.53
N THR A 82 12.80 -4.08 -8.50
CA THR A 82 13.55 -4.48 -9.70
C THR A 82 14.41 -5.70 -9.44
N SER A 83 14.49 -6.59 -10.42
CA SER A 83 15.47 -7.70 -10.44
C SER A 83 16.86 -7.26 -10.89
N ASN A 84 16.97 -6.06 -11.44
CA ASN A 84 18.24 -5.51 -11.93
C ASN A 84 18.50 -4.11 -11.33
N PRO A 85 19.13 -4.04 -10.14
CA PRO A 85 19.44 -2.77 -9.46
C PRO A 85 20.41 -1.86 -10.26
N SER A 86 21.23 -2.41 -11.11
CA SER A 86 22.22 -1.62 -11.90
C SER A 86 21.57 -0.65 -12.88
N LEU A 87 20.26 -0.82 -13.17
CA LEU A 87 19.48 0.08 -14.01
C LEU A 87 18.91 1.29 -13.24
N ILE A 88 19.21 1.39 -11.94
CA ILE A 88 18.78 2.51 -11.09
C ILE A 88 19.97 3.44 -10.85
N GLU A 89 19.90 4.63 -11.41
CA GLU A 89 21.02 5.59 -11.44
C GLU A 89 21.24 6.36 -10.14
N CYS A 90 20.29 6.31 -9.18
CA CYS A 90 20.32 7.08 -7.95
C CYS A 90 20.76 6.20 -6.77
N SER A 91 21.90 6.52 -6.14
CA SER A 91 22.43 5.81 -4.98
C SER A 91 21.56 5.91 -3.72
N ASP A 92 20.71 6.93 -3.64
CA ASP A 92 19.83 7.18 -2.50
C ASP A 92 18.47 6.43 -2.60
N VAL A 93 18.30 5.59 -3.62
CA VAL A 93 17.12 4.77 -3.83
C VAL A 93 17.45 3.32 -3.46
N ILE A 94 16.57 2.71 -2.70
CA ILE A 94 16.77 1.33 -2.25
C ILE A 94 16.08 0.38 -3.23
N CYS A 95 16.76 -0.68 -3.65
CA CYS A 95 16.22 -1.66 -4.57
C CYS A 95 15.89 -2.97 -3.87
N TYR A 96 14.72 -3.54 -4.19
CA TYR A 96 14.31 -4.87 -3.75
C TYR A 96 13.71 -5.66 -4.91
N PRO A 97 13.84 -7.00 -4.90
CA PRO A 97 13.32 -7.84 -6.00
C PRO A 97 11.81 -8.07 -5.92
N SER A 98 11.16 -7.85 -4.76
CA SER A 98 9.74 -8.13 -4.54
C SER A 98 9.10 -7.16 -3.55
N LEU A 99 7.77 -7.05 -3.59
CA LEU A 99 6.99 -6.29 -2.62
C LEU A 99 7.20 -6.83 -1.20
N ASP A 100 7.23 -8.15 -1.03
CA ASP A 100 7.44 -8.77 0.28
C ASP A 100 8.77 -8.36 0.93
N SER A 101 9.87 -8.37 0.19
CA SER A 101 11.18 -7.94 0.70
C SER A 101 11.22 -6.45 1.03
N ALA A 102 10.55 -5.61 0.23
CA ALA A 102 10.41 -4.19 0.50
C ALA A 102 9.60 -3.91 1.77
N LEU A 103 8.49 -4.63 1.98
CA LEU A 103 7.67 -4.51 3.19
C LEU A 103 8.38 -5.01 4.45
N LYS A 104 9.17 -6.08 4.36
CA LYS A 104 10.04 -6.53 5.45
C LYS A 104 11.06 -5.46 5.85
N TYR A 105 11.68 -4.79 4.88
CA TYR A 105 12.56 -3.66 5.15
C TYR A 105 11.82 -2.52 5.84
N CYS A 106 10.62 -2.16 5.36
CA CYS A 106 9.79 -1.12 6.00
C CYS A 106 9.47 -1.47 7.45
N ALA A 107 9.11 -2.74 7.73
CA ALA A 107 8.84 -3.22 9.09
C ALA A 107 10.05 -3.05 10.00
N SER A 108 11.22 -3.51 9.57
CA SER A 108 12.47 -3.44 10.34
C SER A 108 12.90 -2.01 10.64
N ASN A 109 12.56 -1.05 9.75
CA ASN A 109 12.90 0.36 9.88
C ASN A 109 11.74 1.23 10.40
N LYS A 110 10.60 0.62 10.78
CA LYS A 110 9.40 1.32 11.28
C LYS A 110 8.89 2.40 10.31
N LEU A 111 8.95 2.11 9.01
CA LEU A 111 8.48 3.00 7.95
C LEU A 111 7.03 2.69 7.59
N LYS A 112 6.21 3.72 7.36
CA LYS A 112 4.86 3.57 6.84
C LYS A 112 4.90 3.46 5.31
N PRO A 113 4.58 2.29 4.73
CA PRO A 113 4.74 2.08 3.29
C PRO A 113 3.50 2.49 2.50
N TYR A 114 3.74 3.12 1.34
CA TYR A 114 2.76 3.44 0.33
C TYR A 114 3.20 2.84 -1.02
N VAL A 115 2.37 2.00 -1.62
CA VAL A 115 2.58 1.49 -2.98
C VAL A 115 2.03 2.52 -3.96
N ILE A 116 2.91 2.99 -4.87
CA ILE A 116 2.62 4.09 -5.80
C ILE A 116 2.68 3.68 -7.29
N GLY A 117 2.75 2.38 -7.56
CA GLY A 117 2.67 1.83 -8.92
C GLY A 117 3.92 1.17 -9.45
N GLY A 118 3.95 0.78 -10.75
CA GLY A 118 2.85 0.83 -11.74
C GLY A 118 1.92 -0.38 -11.70
N ALA A 119 1.26 -0.64 -12.82
CA ALA A 119 0.18 -1.62 -12.93
C ALA A 119 0.52 -3.00 -12.32
N LYS A 120 1.66 -3.57 -12.64
CA LYS A 120 2.09 -4.88 -12.08
C LYS A 120 2.28 -4.85 -10.56
N VAL A 121 2.82 -3.75 -10.02
CA VAL A 121 3.01 -3.60 -8.57
C VAL A 121 1.66 -3.40 -7.87
N TYR A 122 0.75 -2.67 -8.50
CA TYR A 122 -0.62 -2.55 -8.00
C TYR A 122 -1.36 -3.89 -8.02
N GLU A 123 -1.19 -4.70 -9.07
CA GLU A 123 -1.78 -6.04 -9.17
C GLU A 123 -1.31 -6.96 -8.04
N GLU A 124 0.00 -6.99 -7.77
CA GLU A 124 0.59 -7.72 -6.64
C GLU A 124 0.04 -7.21 -5.31
N ALA A 125 0.03 -5.87 -5.12
CA ALA A 125 -0.42 -5.22 -3.89
C ALA A 125 -1.91 -5.43 -3.59
N LEU A 126 -2.78 -5.43 -4.60
CA LEU A 126 -4.23 -5.66 -4.46
C LEU A 126 -4.58 -7.09 -3.99
N ASN A 127 -3.66 -8.03 -4.15
CA ASN A 127 -3.81 -9.42 -3.72
C ASN A 127 -3.02 -9.75 -2.44
N ASP A 128 -2.32 -8.78 -1.87
CA ASP A 128 -1.57 -8.97 -0.64
C ASP A 128 -2.47 -8.75 0.59
N TYR A 129 -2.48 -9.70 1.51
CA TYR A 129 -3.28 -9.64 2.74
C TYR A 129 -2.90 -8.51 3.70
N ARG A 130 -1.73 -7.89 3.52
CA ARG A 130 -1.24 -6.73 4.28
C ARG A 130 -1.76 -5.39 3.76
N LEU A 131 -2.48 -5.38 2.64
CA LEU A 131 -3.12 -4.17 2.14
C LEU A 131 -4.14 -3.67 3.18
N GLU A 132 -3.94 -2.46 3.68
CA GLU A 132 -4.83 -1.80 4.64
C GLU A 132 -5.93 -1.01 3.93
N ALA A 133 -5.55 -0.18 2.96
CA ALA A 133 -6.48 0.68 2.25
C ALA A 133 -5.95 1.10 0.87
N ILE A 134 -6.88 1.52 0.01
CA ILE A 134 -6.61 2.15 -1.27
C ILE A 134 -7.06 3.61 -1.18
N LEU A 135 -6.14 4.55 -1.38
CA LEU A 135 -6.42 5.96 -1.59
C LEU A 135 -6.46 6.19 -3.10
N TRP A 136 -7.66 6.36 -3.62
CA TRP A 136 -7.92 6.42 -5.06
C TRP A 136 -8.46 7.76 -5.48
N ASN A 137 -7.67 8.50 -6.25
CA ASN A 137 -8.05 9.77 -6.83
C ASN A 137 -8.49 9.56 -8.28
N ILE A 138 -9.63 10.10 -8.66
CA ILE A 138 -10.12 10.06 -10.05
C ILE A 138 -10.00 11.47 -10.64
N ILE A 139 -9.16 11.60 -11.66
CA ILE A 139 -9.01 12.83 -12.44
C ILE A 139 -10.12 12.86 -13.49
N THR A 140 -10.98 13.86 -13.42
CA THR A 140 -12.17 13.96 -14.30
C THR A 140 -11.85 14.58 -15.65
N GLU A 141 -10.80 15.40 -15.73
CA GLU A 141 -10.32 16.01 -16.97
C GLU A 141 -9.02 15.36 -17.43
N THR A 142 -9.08 14.62 -18.54
CA THR A 142 -7.91 14.06 -19.21
C THR A 142 -7.94 14.36 -20.69
N ASN A 143 -6.80 14.80 -21.23
CA ASN A 143 -6.67 15.21 -22.62
C ASN A 143 -6.08 14.11 -23.52
N GLU A 144 -5.56 13.02 -22.96
CA GLU A 144 -4.93 11.93 -23.68
C GLU A 144 -5.42 10.58 -23.18
N GLU A 145 -5.53 9.61 -24.07
CA GLU A 145 -5.90 8.24 -23.72
C GLU A 145 -4.72 7.51 -23.08
N CYS A 146 -4.94 6.98 -21.88
CA CYS A 146 -4.02 6.07 -21.23
C CYS A 146 -4.05 4.69 -21.90
N ASN A 147 -2.90 4.03 -21.98
CA ASN A 147 -2.80 2.62 -22.37
C ASN A 147 -2.26 1.72 -21.26
N ILE A 148 -2.01 2.28 -20.09
CA ILE A 148 -1.69 1.56 -18.87
C ILE A 148 -2.81 1.84 -17.86
N HIS A 149 -3.38 0.77 -17.29
CA HIS A 149 -4.57 0.90 -16.46
C HIS A 149 -4.34 0.34 -15.05
N PHE A 150 -5.08 0.88 -14.10
CA PHE A 150 -5.21 0.30 -12.76
C PHE A 150 -5.92 -1.06 -12.87
N PRO A 151 -5.44 -2.11 -12.16
CA PRO A 151 -5.86 -3.49 -12.41
C PRO A 151 -7.34 -3.77 -12.17
N ILE A 152 -8.00 -3.05 -11.27
CA ILE A 152 -9.43 -3.25 -10.95
C ILE A 152 -10.27 -2.02 -11.30
N SER A 153 -11.52 -2.24 -11.64
CA SER A 153 -12.51 -1.18 -11.80
C SER A 153 -13.01 -0.66 -10.46
N PHE A 154 -13.58 0.55 -10.46
CA PHE A 154 -14.22 1.12 -9.26
C PHE A 154 -15.31 0.21 -8.70
N LYS A 155 -16.14 -0.39 -9.59
CA LYS A 155 -17.19 -1.34 -9.21
C LYS A 155 -16.64 -2.63 -8.57
N GLU A 156 -15.48 -3.11 -9.04
CA GLU A 156 -14.80 -4.25 -8.44
C GLU A 156 -14.20 -3.88 -7.08
N ALA A 157 -13.65 -2.67 -6.96
CA ALA A 157 -13.16 -2.17 -5.68
C ALA A 157 -14.30 -2.08 -4.65
N GLN A 158 -15.47 -1.54 -5.02
CA GLN A 158 -16.65 -1.50 -4.15
C GLN A 158 -17.15 -2.87 -3.70
N LYS A 159 -16.91 -3.94 -4.48
CA LYS A 159 -17.27 -5.31 -4.10
C LYS A 159 -16.27 -5.96 -3.17
N LYS A 160 -14.98 -5.62 -3.31
CA LYS A 160 -13.88 -6.27 -2.60
C LYS A 160 -13.47 -5.52 -1.32
N PHE A 161 -13.72 -4.22 -1.27
CA PHE A 161 -13.31 -3.32 -0.20
C PHE A 161 -14.48 -2.48 0.28
N ASN A 162 -14.42 -1.97 1.51
CA ASN A 162 -15.39 -1.01 2.02
C ASN A 162 -15.02 0.40 1.56
N LEU A 163 -15.94 1.04 0.85
CA LEU A 163 -15.84 2.47 0.58
C LEU A 163 -16.09 3.24 1.87
N ASP A 164 -15.12 4.04 2.29
CA ASP A 164 -15.25 4.93 3.44
C ASP A 164 -16.10 6.15 3.05
N SER A 165 -17.38 6.10 3.39
CA SER A 165 -18.34 7.18 3.11
C SER A 165 -18.06 8.47 3.89
N ASN A 166 -17.25 8.39 4.95
CA ASN A 166 -16.85 9.54 5.78
C ASN A 166 -15.49 10.11 5.35
N TYR A 167 -14.90 9.56 4.30
CA TYR A 167 -13.64 10.07 3.74
C TYR A 167 -13.95 11.33 2.91
N GLU A 168 -14.45 12.34 3.61
CA GLU A 168 -14.62 13.67 3.05
C GLU A 168 -13.30 14.42 3.25
N LEU A 169 -12.57 14.60 2.17
CA LEU A 169 -11.59 15.67 2.09
C LEU A 169 -12.37 16.99 1.91
N SER A 170 -13.02 17.43 2.98
CA SER A 170 -13.94 18.55 3.03
C SER A 170 -13.34 19.89 2.57
N GLU A 171 -12.03 19.97 2.37
CA GLU A 171 -11.32 21.13 1.84
C GLU A 171 -10.95 21.02 0.36
N LEU A 172 -11.25 19.87 -0.30
CA LEU A 172 -10.80 19.57 -1.66
C LEU A 172 -11.92 19.11 -2.60
N ILE A 173 -13.12 19.67 -2.47
CA ILE A 173 -14.13 19.54 -3.52
C ILE A 173 -13.67 20.41 -4.70
N HIS A 174 -12.85 19.79 -5.57
CA HIS A 174 -12.48 20.37 -6.85
C HIS A 174 -13.18 19.58 -7.95
N ASN A 175 -13.75 20.30 -8.91
CA ASN A 175 -14.45 19.70 -10.04
C ASN A 175 -13.57 18.71 -10.83
N ASP A 176 -12.24 18.83 -10.72
CA ASP A 176 -11.27 18.09 -11.55
C ASP A 176 -10.73 16.82 -10.90
N VAL A 177 -10.93 16.61 -9.58
CA VAL A 177 -10.44 15.42 -8.85
C VAL A 177 -11.46 14.97 -7.83
N GLN A 178 -11.78 13.69 -7.88
CA GLN A 178 -12.61 13.02 -6.87
C GLN A 178 -11.72 12.09 -6.02
N PHE A 179 -11.84 12.18 -4.71
CA PHE A 179 -11.04 11.42 -3.76
C PHE A 179 -11.86 10.32 -3.12
N TYR A 180 -11.33 9.10 -3.13
CA TYR A 180 -11.97 7.93 -2.54
C TYR A 180 -11.00 7.17 -1.64
N LYS A 181 -11.53 6.57 -0.60
CA LYS A 181 -10.80 5.64 0.26
C LYS A 181 -11.57 4.33 0.35
N PHE A 182 -10.89 3.24 0.08
CA PHE A 182 -11.41 1.88 0.23
C PHE A 182 -10.61 1.18 1.33
N ASP A 183 -11.27 0.76 2.39
CA ASP A 183 -10.66 0.01 3.47
C ASP A 183 -10.75 -1.51 3.23
N ASN A 184 -9.67 -2.22 3.48
CA ASN A 184 -9.66 -3.67 3.35
C ASN A 184 -10.25 -4.32 4.61
N VAL A 185 -11.49 -4.80 4.48
CA VAL A 185 -12.25 -5.45 5.57
C VAL A 185 -11.51 -6.68 6.11
N SER A 186 -10.86 -7.45 5.24
CA SER A 186 -10.19 -8.69 5.65
C SER A 186 -8.98 -8.45 6.55
N SER A 187 -8.32 -7.30 6.43
CA SER A 187 -7.21 -6.94 7.32
C SER A 187 -7.70 -6.67 8.75
N ASN A 188 -8.82 -5.97 8.89
CA ASN A 188 -9.43 -5.65 10.18
C ASN A 188 -10.14 -6.87 10.78
N LEU A 189 -10.84 -7.67 9.96
CA LEU A 189 -11.55 -8.85 10.43
C LEU A 189 -10.61 -9.93 10.97
N ASN A 190 -9.45 -10.13 10.32
CA ASN A 190 -8.45 -11.09 10.81
C ASN A 190 -7.81 -10.61 12.11
N GLU A 191 -7.58 -9.31 12.26
CA GLU A 191 -7.05 -8.73 13.50
C GLU A 191 -8.09 -8.82 14.63
N THR A 192 -9.34 -8.48 14.36
CA THR A 192 -10.44 -8.60 15.32
C THR A 192 -10.63 -10.04 15.79
N LYS A 193 -10.70 -11.00 14.85
CA LYS A 193 -10.79 -12.44 15.19
C LYS A 193 -9.57 -12.92 15.98
N TYR A 194 -8.38 -12.45 15.64
CA TYR A 194 -7.17 -12.76 16.39
C TYR A 194 -7.20 -12.22 17.83
N LEU A 195 -7.63 -10.96 17.99
CA LEU A 195 -7.77 -10.33 19.31
C LEU A 195 -8.88 -10.98 20.14
N GLU A 196 -10.01 -11.33 19.53
CA GLU A 196 -11.10 -12.09 20.17
C GLU A 196 -10.58 -13.45 20.64
N LYS A 197 -9.84 -14.17 19.80
CA LYS A 197 -9.26 -15.47 20.15
C LYS A 197 -8.19 -15.38 21.22
N LEU A 198 -7.34 -14.34 21.20
CA LEU A 198 -6.40 -14.06 22.28
C LEU A 198 -7.14 -13.78 23.60
N LYS A 199 -8.20 -12.99 23.55
CA LYS A 199 -9.01 -12.70 24.74
C LYS A 199 -9.62 -13.98 25.32
N GLU A 200 -10.19 -14.83 24.47
CA GLU A 200 -10.74 -16.13 24.87
C GLU A 200 -9.66 -17.02 25.51
N ILE A 201 -8.48 -17.13 24.90
CA ILE A 201 -7.34 -17.88 25.47
C ILE A 201 -6.93 -17.32 26.85
N LEU A 202 -6.90 -15.99 26.99
CA LEU A 202 -6.51 -15.36 28.26
C LEU A 202 -7.56 -15.49 29.35
N THR A 203 -8.86 -15.56 28.99
CA THR A 203 -9.97 -15.64 29.96
C THR A 203 -10.38 -17.09 30.27
N GLU A 204 -10.38 -17.98 29.29
CA GLU A 204 -10.96 -19.32 29.36
C GLU A 204 -9.93 -20.44 29.12
N GLY A 205 -8.71 -20.09 28.71
CA GLY A 205 -7.66 -21.06 28.40
C GLY A 205 -7.09 -21.75 29.63
N ASP A 206 -6.84 -23.05 29.52
CA ASP A 206 -6.18 -23.86 30.56
C ASP A 206 -4.75 -23.37 30.82
N GLU A 207 -4.42 -23.17 32.07
CA GLU A 207 -3.07 -22.82 32.49
C GLU A 207 -2.20 -24.05 32.63
N ARG A 208 -1.04 -24.03 32.00
CA ARG A 208 -0.02 -25.06 32.16
C ARG A 208 1.31 -24.45 32.58
N GLN A 209 1.85 -24.94 33.66
CA GLN A 209 3.18 -24.53 34.11
C GLN A 209 4.24 -25.31 33.29
N THR A 210 5.13 -24.56 32.63
CA THR A 210 6.32 -25.12 31.98
C THR A 210 7.55 -24.82 32.83
N ARG A 211 8.72 -25.41 32.49
CA ARG A 211 9.95 -25.20 33.27
C ARG A 211 10.33 -23.74 33.48
N ASN A 212 9.93 -22.84 32.59
CA ASN A 212 10.36 -21.44 32.59
C ASN A 212 9.22 -20.43 32.51
N SER A 213 7.95 -20.84 32.36
CA SER A 213 6.80 -19.91 32.21
C SER A 213 5.46 -20.63 32.41
N ILE A 214 4.41 -19.83 32.59
CA ILE A 214 3.03 -20.29 32.56
C ILE A 214 2.48 -20.02 31.15
N THR A 215 1.85 -21.03 30.53
CA THR A 215 1.20 -20.91 29.24
C THR A 215 -0.29 -21.16 29.37
N LYS A 216 -1.09 -20.41 28.60
CA LYS A 216 -2.54 -20.65 28.46
C LYS A 216 -2.83 -21.16 27.05
N SER A 217 -3.72 -22.14 26.94
CA SER A 217 -4.14 -22.69 25.65
C SER A 217 -5.57 -23.21 25.70
N ILE A 218 -6.27 -23.18 24.56
CA ILE A 218 -7.56 -23.86 24.36
C ILE A 218 -7.28 -25.11 23.52
N PHE A 219 -7.75 -26.28 24.01
CA PHE A 219 -7.50 -27.54 23.38
C PHE A 219 -8.32 -27.68 22.07
N GLY A 220 -7.63 -28.01 20.97
CA GLY A 220 -8.28 -28.36 19.68
C GLY A 220 -8.47 -27.19 18.71
N GLU A 221 -8.12 -25.96 19.07
CA GLU A 221 -8.26 -24.81 18.17
C GLU A 221 -6.93 -24.45 17.49
N ARG A 222 -6.96 -24.36 16.17
CA ARG A 222 -5.85 -23.83 15.35
C ARG A 222 -6.23 -22.45 14.83
N LEU A 223 -5.35 -21.47 15.06
CA LEU A 223 -5.39 -20.22 14.33
C LEU A 223 -4.90 -20.54 12.89
N VAL A 224 -5.77 -20.41 11.91
CA VAL A 224 -5.50 -20.56 10.48
C VAL A 224 -5.09 -19.21 9.90
#